data_2c788f04127dad56f1074ea6969b7913
#
_entry.id   2c788f04127dad56f1074ea6969b7913
#
_cell.length_a   1.000
_cell.length_b   1.000
_cell.length_c   1.000
_cell.angle_alpha   90.00
_cell.angle_beta   90.00
_cell.angle_gamma   90.00
#
_symmetry.space_group_name_H-M   'P 1'
#
loop_
_entity.id
_entity.type
_entity.pdbx_description
1 polymer ?
#
loop_
_entity_poly.entity_id
_entity_poly.type
_entity_poly.pdbx_seq_one_letter_code
_entity_poly.pdbx_strand_id
1 'polypeptide(L)'
;MELTELLLVVLLLLTARLTLSSPAPPACDPRLLNKLLRDSHVLHGRLSQCPEVKPLSTPILLPAVDFSLGEWKAQSEQSKAQDILGAVTLLLESVIAARRQLGPTCLSSLLGQLSGQVLWAWSPASGPSSALSFLHRAGPQLTRTPMPSS
;
A
#
# COMPACT_ATOMS: atom_id res chain seq x y z
N MET A 1 -21.29 -23.36 -42.00
CA MET A 1 -20.95 -22.72 -40.73
C MET A 1 -22.06 -21.81 -40.34
N GLU A 2 -22.72 -22.13 -39.29
CA GLU A 2 -23.79 -21.28 -38.79
C GLU A 2 -23.22 -20.05 -38.07
N LEU A 3 -23.91 -18.95 -38.19
CA LEU A 3 -23.54 -17.65 -37.59
C LEU A 3 -23.25 -17.76 -36.08
N THR A 4 -23.89 -18.70 -35.40
CA THR A 4 -23.73 -18.98 -33.96
C THR A 4 -22.34 -19.54 -33.64
N GLU A 5 -21.77 -20.40 -34.47
CA GLU A 5 -20.41 -20.92 -34.26
C GLU A 5 -19.36 -19.85 -34.43
N LEU A 6 -19.53 -18.97 -35.42
CA LEU A 6 -18.64 -17.84 -35.64
C LEU A 6 -18.66 -16.88 -34.45
N LEU A 7 -19.83 -16.58 -33.91
CA LEU A 7 -20.01 -15.74 -32.71
C LEU A 7 -19.34 -16.36 -31.47
N LEU A 8 -19.45 -17.69 -31.28
CA LEU A 8 -18.78 -18.40 -30.19
C LEU A 8 -17.26 -18.31 -30.30
N VAL A 9 -16.71 -18.53 -31.50
CA VAL A 9 -15.25 -18.44 -31.73
C VAL A 9 -14.76 -17.02 -31.48
N VAL A 10 -15.47 -15.98 -31.95
CA VAL A 10 -15.12 -14.58 -31.70
C VAL A 10 -15.20 -14.26 -30.20
N LEU A 11 -16.22 -14.73 -29.51
CA LEU A 11 -16.37 -14.53 -28.06
C LEU A 11 -15.25 -15.20 -27.28
N LEU A 12 -14.88 -16.43 -27.65
CA LEU A 12 -13.75 -17.16 -27.05
C LEU A 12 -12.41 -16.46 -27.29
N LEU A 13 -12.18 -15.92 -28.49
CA LEU A 13 -10.98 -15.16 -28.80
C LEU A 13 -10.92 -13.84 -28.04
N LEU A 14 -12.05 -13.15 -27.87
CA LEU A 14 -12.12 -11.93 -27.07
C LEU A 14 -11.87 -12.20 -25.58
N THR A 15 -12.45 -13.25 -25.02
CA THR A 15 -12.21 -13.63 -23.62
C THR A 15 -10.77 -14.07 -23.40
N ALA A 16 -10.17 -14.83 -24.32
CA ALA A 16 -8.75 -15.20 -24.26
C ALA A 16 -7.83 -13.97 -24.31
N ARG A 17 -8.15 -12.96 -25.11
CA ARG A 17 -7.40 -11.70 -25.17
C ARG A 17 -7.49 -10.92 -23.87
N LEU A 18 -8.66 -10.90 -23.23
CA LEU A 18 -8.88 -10.22 -21.95
C LEU A 18 -8.13 -10.92 -20.80
N THR A 19 -8.00 -12.24 -20.83
CA THR A 19 -7.27 -13.00 -19.80
C THR A 19 -5.75 -12.96 -19.97
N LEU A 20 -5.24 -12.80 -21.20
CA LEU A 20 -3.81 -12.69 -21.48
C LEU A 20 -3.22 -11.29 -21.23
N SER A 21 -4.07 -10.28 -21.11
CA SER A 21 -3.68 -8.89 -20.87
C SER A 21 -3.79 -8.50 -19.40
N SER A 22 -3.58 -9.41 -18.47
CA SER A 22 -3.47 -9.05 -17.06
C SER A 22 -2.20 -8.21 -16.89
N PRO A 23 -2.29 -6.87 -16.69
CA PRO A 23 -1.10 -6.09 -16.42
C PRO A 23 -0.44 -6.60 -15.15
N ALA A 24 0.89 -6.69 -15.14
CA ALA A 24 1.64 -7.01 -13.94
C ALA A 24 1.18 -6.09 -12.79
N PRO A 25 1.05 -6.60 -11.53
CA PRO A 25 0.66 -5.76 -10.41
C PRO A 25 1.56 -4.53 -10.36
N PRO A 26 1.01 -3.31 -10.14
CA PRO A 26 1.79 -2.07 -10.11
C PRO A 26 3.01 -2.14 -9.18
N ALA A 27 2.89 -2.85 -8.06
CA ALA A 27 3.96 -3.05 -7.09
C ALA A 27 5.22 -3.74 -7.66
N CYS A 28 5.10 -4.46 -8.78
CA CYS A 28 6.22 -5.15 -9.43
C CYS A 28 6.92 -4.29 -10.50
N ASP A 29 6.41 -3.10 -10.82
CA ASP A 29 7.01 -2.21 -11.81
C ASP A 29 8.01 -1.25 -11.13
N PRO A 30 9.33 -1.32 -11.48
CA PRO A 30 10.34 -0.42 -10.92
C PRO A 30 10.05 1.06 -11.15
N ARG A 31 9.35 1.40 -12.24
CA ARG A 31 8.99 2.80 -12.55
C ARG A 31 8.01 3.37 -11.53
N LEU A 32 7.06 2.55 -11.08
CA LEU A 32 6.08 2.93 -10.06
C LEU A 32 6.73 3.09 -8.70
N LEU A 33 7.64 2.20 -8.32
CA LEU A 33 8.40 2.30 -7.08
C LEU A 33 9.28 3.57 -7.08
N ASN A 34 9.96 3.86 -8.18
CA ASN A 34 10.73 5.09 -8.33
C ASN A 34 9.86 6.35 -8.30
N LYS A 35 8.66 6.28 -8.86
CA LYS A 35 7.69 7.38 -8.76
C LYS A 35 7.25 7.58 -7.31
N LEU A 36 6.90 6.50 -6.61
CA LEU A 36 6.49 6.55 -5.21
C LEU A 36 7.60 7.15 -4.33
N LEU A 37 8.84 6.78 -4.57
CA LEU A 37 10.00 7.33 -3.87
C LEU A 37 10.13 8.85 -4.10
N ARG A 38 10.01 9.32 -5.33
CA ARG A 38 10.06 10.75 -5.65
C ARG A 38 8.89 11.50 -5.01
N ASP A 39 7.68 10.95 -5.13
CA ASP A 39 6.47 11.55 -4.56
C ASP A 39 6.57 11.65 -3.03
N SER A 40 7.17 10.66 -2.37
CA SER A 40 7.41 10.69 -0.92
C SER A 40 8.43 11.77 -0.51
N HIS A 41 9.48 11.99 -1.31
CA HIS A 41 10.42 13.09 -1.08
C HIS A 41 9.75 14.47 -1.21
N VAL A 42 8.91 14.66 -2.23
CA VAL A 42 8.13 15.89 -2.40
C VAL A 42 7.19 16.10 -1.21
N LEU A 43 6.54 15.03 -0.77
CA LEU A 43 5.63 15.07 0.37
C LEU A 43 6.36 15.42 1.67
N HIS A 44 7.54 14.86 1.89
CA HIS A 44 8.40 15.18 3.03
C HIS A 44 8.79 16.67 3.04
N GLY A 45 9.18 17.23 1.88
CA GLY A 45 9.47 18.66 1.75
C GLY A 45 8.28 19.55 2.07
N ARG A 46 7.08 19.16 1.68
CA ARG A 46 5.84 19.89 2.02
C ARG A 46 5.49 19.80 3.51
N LEU A 47 5.78 18.65 4.12
CA LEU A 47 5.52 18.44 5.55
C LEU A 47 6.26 19.44 6.42
N SER A 48 7.51 19.76 6.09
CA SER A 48 8.33 20.75 6.79
C SER A 48 7.82 22.19 6.63
N GLN A 49 6.95 22.44 5.66
CA GLN A 49 6.32 23.75 5.42
C GLN A 49 4.97 23.90 6.13
N CYS A 50 4.42 22.86 6.72
CA CYS A 50 3.19 22.96 7.49
C CYS A 50 3.41 23.83 8.72
N PRO A 51 2.54 24.86 8.96
CA PRO A 51 2.61 25.62 10.20
C PRO A 51 2.20 24.70 11.36
N GLU A 52 2.71 24.98 12.52
CA GLU A 52 2.50 24.35 13.82
C GLU A 52 1.78 22.99 13.80
N VAL A 53 2.55 21.94 13.94
CA VAL A 53 2.01 20.58 14.10
C VAL A 53 1.72 20.38 15.59
N LYS A 54 0.43 20.27 15.93
CA LYS A 54 0.03 19.91 17.29
C LYS A 54 0.45 18.48 17.59
N PRO A 55 0.95 18.18 18.79
CA PRO A 55 1.25 16.82 19.18
C PRO A 55 -0.04 15.96 19.15
N LEU A 56 0.11 14.68 18.80
CA LEU A 56 -1.00 13.73 18.84
C LEU A 56 -1.42 13.50 20.30
N SER A 57 -2.71 13.45 20.55
CA SER A 57 -3.25 13.15 21.87
C SER A 57 -3.00 11.71 22.31
N THR A 58 -2.93 10.79 21.33
CA THR A 58 -2.65 9.37 21.55
C THR A 58 -1.48 8.96 20.67
N PRO A 59 -0.49 8.24 21.20
CA PRO A 59 0.62 7.75 20.39
C PRO A 59 0.15 6.78 19.30
N ILE A 60 0.83 6.80 18.17
CA ILE A 60 0.62 5.88 17.06
C ILE A 60 1.84 4.98 16.91
N LEU A 61 1.60 3.76 16.42
CA LEU A 61 2.66 2.82 16.10
C LEU A 61 3.07 2.99 14.65
N LEU A 62 4.36 3.15 14.40
CA LEU A 62 4.91 3.19 13.05
C LEU A 62 5.70 1.91 12.77
N PRO A 63 5.73 1.45 11.52
CA PRO A 63 6.56 0.31 11.17
C PRO A 63 8.03 0.64 11.39
N ALA A 64 8.76 -0.26 12.06
CA ALA A 64 10.21 -0.17 12.14
C ALA A 64 10.82 -0.62 10.82
N VAL A 65 11.65 0.22 10.23
CA VAL A 65 12.45 -0.12 9.05
C VAL A 65 13.90 -0.28 9.51
N ASP A 66 14.14 -1.37 10.22
CA ASP A 66 15.43 -1.68 10.81
C ASP A 66 15.83 -3.10 10.39
N PHE A 67 16.47 -3.20 9.24
CA PHE A 67 17.00 -4.46 8.73
C PHE A 67 18.37 -4.24 8.09
N SER A 68 19.26 -5.22 8.24
CA SER A 68 20.48 -5.26 7.49
C SER A 68 20.24 -5.80 6.08
N LEU A 69 20.99 -5.31 5.11
CA LEU A 69 20.87 -5.78 3.73
C LEU A 69 21.19 -7.28 3.61
N GLY A 70 22.11 -7.78 4.43
CA GLY A 70 22.45 -9.20 4.48
C GLY A 70 21.29 -10.07 4.95
N GLU A 71 20.66 -9.69 6.04
CA GLU A 71 19.47 -10.39 6.57
C GLU A 71 18.32 -10.35 5.59
N TRP A 72 18.07 -9.19 4.98
CA TRP A 72 17.04 -9.06 3.97
C TRP A 72 17.26 -9.99 2.77
N LYS A 73 18.50 -10.05 2.26
CA LYS A 73 18.82 -10.93 1.13
C LYS A 73 18.72 -12.42 1.48
N ALA A 74 18.93 -12.77 2.73
CA ALA A 74 18.85 -14.15 3.20
C ALA A 74 17.41 -14.65 3.39
N GLN A 75 16.43 -13.75 3.50
CA GLN A 75 15.02 -14.12 3.63
C GLN A 75 14.45 -14.71 2.35
N SER A 76 13.45 -15.60 2.51
CA SER A 76 12.65 -16.08 1.38
C SER A 76 11.78 -14.95 0.81
N GLU A 77 11.41 -15.04 -0.47
CA GLU A 77 10.53 -14.07 -1.12
C GLU A 77 9.17 -13.98 -0.41
N GLN A 78 8.67 -15.09 0.11
CA GLN A 78 7.43 -15.10 0.89
C GLN A 78 7.58 -14.33 2.20
N SER A 79 8.68 -14.50 2.92
CA SER A 79 8.95 -13.75 4.16
C SER A 79 9.08 -12.25 3.89
N LYS A 80 9.82 -11.87 2.85
CA LYS A 80 9.93 -10.48 2.41
C LYS A 80 8.57 -9.86 2.10
N ALA A 81 7.72 -10.58 1.36
CA ALA A 81 6.39 -10.12 1.00
C ALA A 81 5.51 -9.91 2.25
N GLN A 82 5.59 -10.80 3.23
CA GLN A 82 4.86 -10.68 4.49
C GLN A 82 5.33 -9.49 5.32
N ASP A 83 6.63 -9.27 5.40
CA ASP A 83 7.21 -8.14 6.14
C ASP A 83 6.82 -6.80 5.53
N ILE A 84 6.91 -6.68 4.20
CA ILE A 84 6.48 -5.48 3.48
C ILE A 84 4.98 -5.23 3.70
N LEU A 85 4.18 -6.28 3.59
CA LEU A 85 2.74 -6.20 3.79
C LEU A 85 2.38 -5.73 5.19
N GLY A 86 3.01 -6.32 6.21
CA GLY A 86 2.83 -5.92 7.59
C GLY A 86 3.21 -4.46 7.83
N ALA A 87 4.34 -4.02 7.30
CA ALA A 87 4.80 -2.64 7.41
C ALA A 87 3.85 -1.65 6.72
N VAL A 88 3.38 -1.96 5.52
CA VAL A 88 2.44 -1.10 4.77
C VAL A 88 1.09 -1.02 5.47
N THR A 89 0.59 -2.12 5.97
CA THR A 89 -0.68 -2.17 6.71
C THR A 89 -0.60 -1.32 7.97
N LEU A 90 0.44 -1.49 8.77
CA LEU A 90 0.66 -0.71 9.98
C LEU A 90 0.81 0.79 9.68
N LEU A 91 1.53 1.14 8.62
CA LEU A 91 1.68 2.53 8.19
C LEU A 91 0.33 3.16 7.84
N LEU A 92 -0.51 2.46 7.08
CA LEU A 92 -1.84 2.95 6.68
C LEU A 92 -2.76 3.12 7.88
N GLU A 93 -2.81 2.16 8.79
CA GLU A 93 -3.57 2.25 10.04
C GLU A 93 -3.13 3.44 10.89
N SER A 94 -1.82 3.64 11.01
CA SER A 94 -1.23 4.74 11.77
C SER A 94 -1.55 6.09 11.15
N VAL A 95 -1.49 6.21 9.84
CA VAL A 95 -1.85 7.44 9.12
C VAL A 95 -3.33 7.76 9.31
N ILE A 96 -4.21 6.77 9.25
CA ILE A 96 -5.64 6.96 9.49
C ILE A 96 -5.89 7.43 10.93
N ALA A 97 -5.23 6.80 11.91
CA ALA A 97 -5.35 7.18 13.32
C ALA A 97 -4.85 8.60 13.59
N ALA A 98 -3.71 8.98 12.99
CA ALA A 98 -3.17 10.34 13.09
C ALA A 98 -4.12 11.38 12.49
N ARG A 99 -4.66 11.11 11.32
CA ARG A 99 -5.61 12.02 10.66
C ARG A 99 -6.87 12.25 11.47
N ARG A 100 -7.39 11.23 12.14
CA ARG A 100 -8.55 11.36 13.03
C ARG A 100 -8.26 12.30 14.21
N GLN A 101 -7.05 12.25 14.75
CA GLN A 101 -6.64 13.12 15.87
C GLN A 101 -6.38 14.54 15.43
N LEU A 102 -5.83 14.75 14.24
CA LEU A 102 -5.42 16.06 13.74
C LEU A 102 -6.59 16.89 13.22
N GLY A 103 -7.67 16.25 12.77
CA GLY A 103 -8.75 16.94 12.08
C GLY A 103 -8.30 17.56 10.74
N PRO A 104 -9.02 18.54 10.18
CA PRO A 104 -8.69 19.17 8.89
C PRO A 104 -7.52 20.16 9.03
N THR A 105 -6.31 19.69 8.85
CA THR A 105 -5.06 20.47 8.96
C THR A 105 -4.17 20.27 7.74
N CYS A 106 -3.13 21.08 7.59
CA CYS A 106 -2.09 20.91 6.57
C CYS A 106 -1.50 19.49 6.64
N LEU A 107 -1.10 19.06 7.83
CA LEU A 107 -0.52 17.73 8.05
C LEU A 107 -1.50 16.61 7.69
N SER A 108 -2.76 16.73 8.10
CA SER A 108 -3.80 15.73 7.80
C SER A 108 -4.02 15.57 6.28
N SER A 109 -4.00 16.67 5.54
CA SER A 109 -4.09 16.66 4.07
C SER A 109 -2.91 15.90 3.44
N LEU A 110 -1.69 16.19 3.88
CA LEU A 110 -0.48 15.52 3.38
C LEU A 110 -0.46 14.02 3.72
N LEU A 111 -0.88 13.66 4.93
CA LEU A 111 -1.04 12.25 5.32
C LEU A 111 -2.10 11.54 4.48
N GLY A 112 -3.16 12.25 4.07
CA GLY A 112 -4.14 11.74 3.13
C GLY A 112 -3.54 11.45 1.75
N GLN A 113 -2.67 12.32 1.25
CA GLN A 113 -1.94 12.08 0.00
C GLN A 113 -1.00 10.88 0.12
N LEU A 114 -0.28 10.75 1.24
CA LEU A 114 0.58 9.59 1.50
C LEU A 114 -0.20 8.28 1.47
N SER A 115 -1.32 8.20 2.17
CA SER A 115 -2.15 7.00 2.17
C SER A 115 -2.68 6.66 0.79
N GLY A 116 -3.08 7.65 0.00
CA GLY A 116 -3.51 7.46 -1.38
C GLY A 116 -2.41 6.91 -2.28
N GLN A 117 -1.19 7.44 -2.17
CA GLN A 117 -0.02 6.96 -2.92
C GLN A 117 0.32 5.51 -2.58
N VAL A 118 0.33 5.15 -1.29
CA VAL A 118 0.63 3.80 -0.82
C VAL A 118 -0.45 2.82 -1.27
N LEU A 119 -1.72 3.17 -1.11
CA LEU A 119 -2.84 2.34 -1.55
C LEU A 119 -2.83 2.10 -3.05
N TRP A 120 -2.53 3.13 -3.84
CA TRP A 120 -2.45 3.00 -5.29
C TRP A 120 -1.29 2.10 -5.73
N ALA A 121 -0.12 2.24 -5.14
CA ALA A 121 1.05 1.43 -5.44
C ALA A 121 0.86 -0.05 -5.06
N TRP A 122 0.06 -0.30 -4.04
CA TRP A 122 -0.19 -1.64 -3.50
C TRP A 122 -1.45 -2.30 -4.04
N SER A 123 -2.34 -1.55 -4.66
CA SER A 123 -3.59 -2.10 -5.18
C SER A 123 -3.31 -2.99 -6.39
N PRO A 124 -3.63 -4.28 -6.34
CA PRO A 124 -3.80 -5.05 -7.56
C PRO A 124 -4.87 -4.36 -8.40
N ALA A 125 -4.74 -4.34 -9.71
CA ALA A 125 -5.52 -3.57 -10.70
C ALA A 125 -7.06 -3.66 -10.62
N SER A 126 -7.61 -4.10 -9.53
CA SER A 126 -9.01 -4.22 -9.18
C SER A 126 -9.33 -3.29 -8.02
N GLY A 127 -9.78 -2.10 -8.33
CA GLY A 127 -10.54 -1.14 -7.55
C GLY A 127 -10.34 -0.99 -6.02
N PRO A 128 -10.80 0.12 -5.46
CA PRO A 128 -10.62 0.45 -4.03
C PRO A 128 -11.24 -0.57 -3.05
N SER A 129 -12.16 -1.39 -3.51
CA SER A 129 -12.80 -2.44 -2.69
C SER A 129 -11.84 -3.57 -2.28
N SER A 130 -10.81 -3.84 -3.08
CA SER A 130 -9.86 -4.93 -2.81
C SER A 130 -8.86 -4.57 -1.72
N ALA A 131 -8.43 -3.32 -1.65
CA ALA A 131 -7.53 -2.84 -0.62
C ALA A 131 -8.19 -2.87 0.77
N LEU A 132 -9.46 -2.47 0.85
CA LEU A 132 -10.24 -2.51 2.09
C LEU A 132 -10.52 -3.95 2.56
N SER A 133 -10.81 -4.86 1.63
CA SER A 133 -11.00 -6.29 1.93
C SER A 133 -9.72 -6.94 2.41
N PHE A 134 -8.59 -6.49 1.90
CA PHE A 134 -7.28 -6.98 2.27
C PHE A 134 -6.88 -6.48 3.68
N LEU A 135 -7.12 -5.21 3.98
CA LEU A 135 -6.94 -4.62 5.32
C LEU A 135 -7.83 -5.31 6.37
N HIS A 136 -9.05 -5.66 6.00
CA HIS A 136 -9.98 -6.37 6.89
C HIS A 136 -9.54 -7.81 7.17
N ARG A 137 -8.88 -8.46 6.21
CA ARG A 137 -8.38 -9.83 6.36
C ARG A 137 -7.05 -9.92 7.10
N ALA A 138 -6.22 -8.87 7.05
CA ALA A 138 -4.96 -8.78 7.76
C ALA A 138 -5.10 -8.34 9.25
N GLY A 139 -6.27 -7.87 9.64
CA GLY A 139 -6.52 -7.17 10.90
C GLY A 139 -6.22 -7.87 12.23
N PRO A 140 -6.28 -9.20 12.41
CA PRO A 140 -6.07 -9.79 13.74
C PRO A 140 -4.65 -10.24 14.06
N GLN A 141 -3.75 -10.31 13.08
CA GLN A 141 -2.45 -10.98 13.26
C GLN A 141 -1.30 -10.07 13.71
N LEU A 142 -1.46 -8.76 13.61
CA LEU A 142 -0.37 -7.80 13.79
C LEU A 142 -0.28 -7.15 15.17
N THR A 143 -1.11 -7.55 16.13
CA THR A 143 -1.15 -6.90 17.45
C THR A 143 -0.27 -7.56 18.53
N ARG A 144 0.76 -8.33 18.20
CA ARG A 144 1.59 -8.94 19.24
C ARG A 144 3.08 -8.92 18.93
N THR A 145 3.72 -7.85 19.35
CA THR A 145 4.97 -7.95 20.09
C THR A 145 5.11 -6.72 20.98
N PRO A 146 4.93 -6.84 22.30
CA PRO A 146 5.40 -5.82 23.23
C PRO A 146 6.92 -5.87 23.25
N MET A 147 7.57 -4.74 22.97
CA MET A 147 8.99 -4.59 23.25
C MET A 147 9.24 -4.78 24.76
N PRO A 148 10.27 -5.54 25.15
CA PRO A 148 10.69 -5.58 26.52
C PRO A 148 11.29 -4.21 26.89
N SER A 149 10.74 -3.61 27.93
CA SER A 149 11.30 -2.45 28.60
C SER A 149 12.65 -2.83 29.24
N SER A 150 13.69 -2.15 28.85
CA SER A 150 14.95 -2.05 29.61
C SER A 150 15.14 -0.63 30.07
#